data_6c26c32ca52379ad8b5fdf4a07f7e873
#
_entry.id   6c26c32ca52379ad8b5fdf4a07f7e873
#
_cell.length_a   1.000
_cell.length_b   1.000
_cell.length_c   1.000
_cell.angle_alpha   90.00
_cell.angle_beta   90.00
_cell.angle_gamma   90.00
#
_symmetry.space_group_name_H-M   'P 1'
#
loop_
_entity.id
_entity.type
_entity.pdbx_description
1 polymer ?
#
loop_
_entity_poly.entity_id
_entity_poly.type
_entity_poly.pdbx_seq_one_letter_code
_entity_poly.pdbx_strand_id
1 'polypeptide(L)'
;MMSIRSMLGASLLATGLLAPQAFACGFDGMLGDSFSAQHRKSLGVAMSVADAVESGALSREAIAPIEPGQKGYWRAMARVQRFSNLMSAAGGDSARLPAVSILLIDSGLWTRLRPGASGYEIEAHAKEPAAGDVVVVTNETVLASLDDGRLTPLRALDLGLVAVDGDEGPAKSVQSELIARIDASNDAGAARIAPAWGRRPSGT
;
A
#
# COMPACT_ATOMS: atom_id res chain seq x y z
N MET A 1 29.43 41.79 62.85
CA MET A 1 29.92 41.65 61.48
C MET A 1 29.82 40.19 61.13
N MET A 2 28.72 39.80 60.44
CA MET A 2 28.48 38.44 60.01
C MET A 2 28.13 38.45 58.55
N SER A 3 28.97 37.88 57.72
CA SER A 3 28.92 37.79 56.28
C SER A 3 27.97 36.67 55.86
N ILE A 4 26.92 36.97 55.15
CA ILE A 4 25.96 36.02 54.56
C ILE A 4 26.51 35.64 53.20
N ARG A 5 26.97 34.43 53.02
CA ARG A 5 27.32 33.84 51.72
C ARG A 5 26.10 33.26 51.09
N SER A 6 25.69 33.86 49.98
CA SER A 6 24.64 33.40 49.12
C SER A 6 25.07 32.11 48.42
N MET A 7 24.35 31.00 48.65
CA MET A 7 24.43 29.80 47.83
C MET A 7 23.40 29.92 46.69
N LEU A 8 23.88 30.17 45.49
CA LEU A 8 23.10 29.99 44.26
C LEU A 8 23.07 28.51 43.89
N GLY A 9 21.92 27.88 44.16
CA GLY A 9 21.64 26.55 43.67
C GLY A 9 21.26 26.59 42.17
N ALA A 10 22.12 26.06 41.33
CA ALA A 10 21.81 25.85 39.91
C ALA A 10 20.94 24.62 39.77
N SER A 11 19.64 24.80 39.59
CA SER A 11 18.70 23.75 39.15
C SER A 11 18.89 23.49 37.69
N LEU A 12 19.61 22.40 37.33
CA LEU A 12 19.60 21.85 35.98
C LEU A 12 18.23 21.19 35.73
N LEU A 13 17.37 21.87 34.98
CA LEU A 13 16.19 21.27 34.35
C LEU A 13 16.67 20.33 33.24
N ALA A 14 16.75 19.03 33.55
CA ALA A 14 16.85 17.99 32.53
C ALA A 14 15.48 17.85 31.85
N THR A 15 15.16 18.70 30.85
CA THR A 15 14.10 18.47 29.92
C THR A 15 14.51 17.31 29.01
N GLY A 16 14.12 16.08 29.42
CA GLY A 16 14.18 14.92 28.56
C GLY A 16 13.33 15.17 27.29
N LEU A 17 14.02 15.43 26.19
CA LEU A 17 13.42 15.41 24.85
C LEU A 17 12.91 13.99 24.60
N LEU A 18 11.63 13.75 24.89
CA LEU A 18 10.86 12.66 24.31
C LEU A 18 10.67 13.02 22.83
N ALA A 19 11.73 12.85 22.03
CA ALA A 19 11.58 12.86 20.59
C ALA A 19 10.64 11.70 20.22
N PRO A 20 9.51 11.95 19.55
CA PRO A 20 8.72 10.88 18.98
C PRO A 20 9.66 10.11 18.06
N GLN A 21 9.84 8.81 18.33
CA GLN A 21 10.56 7.94 17.42
C GLN A 21 9.73 7.93 16.13
N ALA A 22 10.15 8.70 15.14
CA ALA A 22 9.67 8.53 13.78
C ALA A 22 10.12 7.13 13.37
N PHE A 23 9.17 6.20 13.24
CA PHE A 23 9.43 4.93 12.59
C PHE A 23 9.81 5.27 11.16
N ALA A 24 11.11 5.22 10.85
CA ALA A 24 11.61 5.42 9.51
C ALA A 24 11.06 4.29 8.65
N CYS A 25 10.24 4.62 7.66
CA CYS A 25 9.92 3.66 6.62
C CYS A 25 11.20 3.43 5.78
N GLY A 26 11.32 2.28 5.10
CA GLY A 26 12.53 1.93 4.34
C GLY A 26 12.95 2.96 3.29
N PHE A 27 12.10 3.97 3.00
CA PHE A 27 12.41 5.10 2.11
C PHE A 27 13.21 6.23 2.79
N ASP A 28 13.29 6.28 4.11
CA ASP A 28 14.02 7.35 4.83
C ASP A 28 15.54 7.16 4.86
N GLY A 29 16.07 6.21 4.09
CA GLY A 29 17.50 6.02 3.88
C GLY A 29 18.25 5.34 5.04
N MET A 30 17.55 4.87 6.03
CA MET A 30 18.12 4.12 7.15
C MET A 30 17.99 2.62 6.90
N LEU A 31 19.07 2.06 6.33
CA LEU A 31 19.40 0.63 6.34
C LEU A 31 18.29 -0.34 5.87
N GLY A 32 18.29 -0.62 4.64
CA GLY A 32 18.00 -1.78 3.84
C GLY A 32 17.31 -3.01 4.39
N ASP A 33 16.37 -2.91 5.31
CA ASP A 33 15.46 -4.01 5.52
C ASP A 33 14.33 -3.89 4.49
N SER A 34 14.50 -4.65 3.41
CA SER A 34 13.52 -4.80 2.34
C SER A 34 12.25 -5.56 2.77
N PHE A 35 12.01 -5.68 4.08
CA PHE A 35 10.86 -6.40 4.62
C PHE A 35 10.34 -5.75 5.89
N SER A 36 9.03 -5.55 5.97
CA SER A 36 8.36 -5.07 7.18
C SER A 36 7.46 -6.13 7.79
N ALA A 37 7.79 -6.56 9.01
CA ALA A 37 6.98 -7.47 9.82
C ALA A 37 5.89 -6.74 10.65
N GLN A 38 5.52 -5.52 10.29
CA GLN A 38 4.60 -4.68 11.07
C GLN A 38 3.16 -5.21 11.13
N HIS A 39 2.84 -6.25 10.35
CA HIS A 39 1.53 -6.88 10.36
C HIS A 39 1.64 -8.40 10.40
N ARG A 40 0.70 -9.08 11.08
CA ARG A 40 0.68 -10.55 11.22
C ARG A 40 0.67 -11.32 9.89
N LYS A 41 0.18 -10.70 8.82
CA LYS A 41 0.16 -11.29 7.47
C LYS A 41 1.45 -11.05 6.67
N SER A 42 2.33 -10.17 7.14
CA SER A 42 3.53 -9.77 6.38
C SER A 42 4.41 -10.96 5.98
N LEU A 43 4.70 -11.87 6.91
CA LEU A 43 5.55 -13.03 6.62
C LEU A 43 4.91 -13.95 5.58
N GLY A 44 3.61 -14.22 5.70
CA GLY A 44 2.89 -15.05 4.71
C GLY A 44 2.95 -14.45 3.31
N VAL A 45 2.70 -13.13 3.20
CA VAL A 45 2.80 -12.42 1.90
C VAL A 45 4.23 -12.46 1.37
N ALA A 46 5.25 -12.25 2.21
CA ALA A 46 6.65 -12.31 1.78
C ALA A 46 7.05 -13.68 1.24
N MET A 47 6.63 -14.75 1.90
CA MET A 47 6.87 -16.13 1.43
C MET A 47 6.16 -16.38 0.09
N SER A 48 4.90 -15.98 -0.03
CA SER A 48 4.14 -16.09 -1.27
C SER A 48 4.78 -15.31 -2.42
N VAL A 49 5.33 -14.12 -2.15
CA VAL A 49 6.07 -13.32 -3.14
C VAL A 49 7.34 -14.06 -3.59
N ALA A 50 8.09 -14.65 -2.66
CA ALA A 50 9.30 -15.44 -2.99
C ALA A 50 8.96 -16.66 -3.87
N ASP A 51 7.93 -17.41 -3.49
CA ASP A 51 7.44 -18.58 -4.26
C ASP A 51 6.96 -18.18 -5.66
N ALA A 52 6.25 -17.03 -5.76
CA ALA A 52 5.79 -16.51 -7.04
C ALA A 52 6.95 -16.07 -7.96
N VAL A 53 8.03 -15.54 -7.38
CA VAL A 53 9.25 -15.21 -8.13
C VAL A 53 9.98 -16.48 -8.57
N GLU A 54 10.09 -17.47 -7.70
CA GLU A 54 10.72 -18.75 -8.02
C GLU A 54 9.97 -19.50 -9.14
N SER A 55 8.64 -19.49 -9.09
CA SER A 55 7.80 -20.10 -10.13
C SER A 55 7.68 -19.27 -11.42
N GLY A 56 8.22 -18.05 -11.45
CA GLY A 56 8.13 -17.13 -12.59
C GLY A 56 6.78 -16.42 -12.72
N ALA A 57 5.89 -16.51 -11.72
CA ALA A 57 4.61 -15.79 -11.70
C ALA A 57 4.79 -14.28 -11.41
N LEU A 58 5.88 -13.90 -10.76
CA LEU A 58 6.31 -12.51 -10.56
C LEU A 58 7.73 -12.30 -11.06
N SER A 59 8.06 -11.07 -11.42
CA SER A 59 9.42 -10.67 -11.77
C SER A 59 10.32 -10.66 -10.53
N ARG A 60 11.63 -10.83 -10.72
CA ARG A 60 12.64 -10.75 -9.64
C ARG A 60 12.69 -9.38 -8.95
N GLU A 61 12.12 -8.36 -9.55
CA GLU A 61 11.99 -7.04 -8.92
C GLU A 61 11.17 -7.08 -7.62
N ALA A 62 10.27 -8.08 -7.48
CA ALA A 62 9.45 -8.24 -6.27
C ALA A 62 10.25 -8.57 -5.00
N ILE A 63 11.46 -9.09 -5.14
CA ILE A 63 12.37 -9.41 -4.03
C ILE A 63 13.69 -8.62 -4.11
N ALA A 64 13.79 -7.67 -5.04
CA ALA A 64 14.94 -6.77 -5.13
C ALA A 64 14.87 -5.73 -4.00
N PRO A 65 16.03 -5.23 -3.54
CA PRO A 65 16.05 -4.10 -2.62
C PRO A 65 15.27 -2.91 -3.19
N ILE A 66 14.49 -2.26 -2.35
CA ILE A 66 13.76 -1.05 -2.75
C ILE A 66 14.73 0.07 -3.10
N GLU A 67 14.33 0.96 -4.00
CA GLU A 67 15.07 2.19 -4.26
C GLU A 67 14.91 3.13 -3.05
N PRO A 68 16.00 3.47 -2.33
CA PRO A 68 15.92 4.28 -1.13
C PRO A 68 15.59 5.74 -1.43
N GLY A 69 15.16 6.46 -0.41
CA GLY A 69 14.96 7.90 -0.45
C GLY A 69 13.75 8.35 -1.26
N GLN A 70 13.73 9.63 -1.58
CA GLN A 70 12.58 10.33 -2.14
C GLN A 70 12.07 9.72 -3.46
N LYS A 71 12.97 9.23 -4.31
CA LYS A 71 12.60 8.67 -5.61
C LYS A 71 11.81 7.37 -5.47
N GLY A 72 12.28 6.45 -4.60
CA GLY A 72 11.56 5.21 -4.29
C GLY A 72 10.21 5.50 -3.64
N TYR A 73 10.16 6.45 -2.70
CA TYR A 73 8.93 6.89 -2.08
C TYR A 73 7.89 7.35 -3.12
N TRP A 74 8.26 8.27 -4.02
CA TRP A 74 7.33 8.77 -5.04
C TRP A 74 6.88 7.68 -6.01
N ARG A 75 7.75 6.71 -6.31
CA ARG A 75 7.38 5.55 -7.12
C ARG A 75 6.31 4.71 -6.42
N ALA A 76 6.52 4.37 -5.15
CA ALA A 76 5.56 3.60 -4.36
C ALA A 76 4.22 4.35 -4.23
N MET A 77 4.26 5.65 -3.93
CA MET A 77 3.06 6.48 -3.84
C MET A 77 2.29 6.57 -5.16
N ALA A 78 3.00 6.64 -6.30
CA ALA A 78 2.34 6.60 -7.61
C ALA A 78 1.58 5.28 -7.85
N ARG A 79 2.09 4.14 -7.36
CA ARG A 79 1.41 2.85 -7.44
C ARG A 79 0.20 2.79 -6.52
N VAL A 80 0.33 3.26 -5.28
CA VAL A 80 -0.80 3.38 -4.35
C VAL A 80 -1.89 4.31 -4.92
N GLN A 81 -1.51 5.42 -5.55
CA GLN A 81 -2.46 6.33 -6.19
C GLN A 81 -3.22 5.65 -7.33
N ARG A 82 -2.55 4.89 -8.19
CA ARG A 82 -3.22 4.13 -9.26
C ARG A 82 -4.15 3.09 -8.69
N PHE A 83 -3.71 2.32 -7.70
CA PHE A 83 -4.56 1.37 -7.00
C PHE A 83 -5.80 2.05 -6.40
N SER A 84 -5.64 3.20 -5.73
CA SER A 84 -6.73 4.00 -5.20
C SER A 84 -7.70 4.44 -6.30
N ASN A 85 -7.19 4.88 -7.46
CA ASN A 85 -8.00 5.27 -8.60
C ASN A 85 -8.79 4.08 -9.18
N LEU A 86 -8.17 2.90 -9.29
CA LEU A 86 -8.85 1.68 -9.70
C LEU A 86 -9.99 1.33 -8.74
N MET A 87 -9.73 1.39 -7.43
CA MET A 87 -10.75 1.15 -6.41
C MET A 87 -11.87 2.21 -6.39
N SER A 88 -11.64 3.39 -6.97
CA SER A 88 -12.62 4.49 -7.06
C SER A 88 -13.42 4.51 -8.36
N ALA A 89 -12.86 4.01 -9.48
CA ALA A 89 -13.33 4.29 -10.85
C ALA A 89 -14.64 3.58 -11.27
N ALA A 90 -15.10 2.56 -10.57
CA ALA A 90 -16.18 1.70 -11.07
C ALA A 90 -17.61 2.20 -10.78
N GLY A 91 -17.85 3.52 -10.68
CA GLY A 91 -19.22 4.09 -10.64
C GLY A 91 -20.10 3.67 -9.46
N GLY A 92 -19.56 2.92 -8.50
CA GLY A 92 -20.23 2.57 -7.27
C GLY A 92 -20.18 3.72 -6.26
N ASP A 93 -21.10 3.69 -5.29
CA ASP A 93 -21.12 4.63 -4.18
C ASP A 93 -19.86 4.41 -3.30
N SER A 94 -18.79 5.16 -3.62
CA SER A 94 -17.50 5.06 -2.90
C SER A 94 -17.66 5.36 -1.40
N ALA A 95 -18.70 6.09 -1.02
CA ALA A 95 -19.00 6.40 0.37
C ALA A 95 -19.42 5.16 1.19
N ARG A 96 -19.76 4.04 0.53
CA ARG A 96 -20.09 2.78 1.20
C ARG A 96 -18.91 1.83 1.40
N LEU A 97 -17.78 2.13 0.77
CA LEU A 97 -16.57 1.33 0.94
C LEU A 97 -15.97 1.60 2.33
N PRO A 98 -15.42 0.58 3.01
CA PRO A 98 -14.70 0.81 4.26
C PRO A 98 -13.38 1.56 4.01
N ALA A 99 -12.86 2.21 5.05
CA ALA A 99 -11.49 2.69 5.00
C ALA A 99 -10.51 1.51 4.87
N VAL A 100 -9.48 1.70 4.07
CA VAL A 100 -8.48 0.66 3.78
C VAL A 100 -7.10 1.17 4.16
N SER A 101 -6.39 0.44 5.00
CA SER A 101 -4.99 0.68 5.29
C SER A 101 -4.13 -0.29 4.50
N ILE A 102 -3.23 0.22 3.65
CA ILE A 102 -2.32 -0.58 2.82
C ILE A 102 -0.95 -0.61 3.46
N LEU A 103 -0.38 -1.80 3.64
CA LEU A 103 1.01 -2.01 3.98
C LEU A 103 1.77 -2.56 2.78
N LEU A 104 2.77 -1.82 2.33
CA LEU A 104 3.79 -2.34 1.41
C LEU A 104 4.92 -2.95 2.24
N ILE A 105 5.05 -4.29 2.21
CA ILE A 105 5.97 -5.03 3.08
C ILE A 105 7.44 -4.82 2.73
N ASP A 106 7.74 -4.45 1.51
CA ASP A 106 9.08 -4.18 0.98
C ASP A 106 9.66 -2.85 1.47
N SER A 107 8.83 -1.87 1.78
CA SER A 107 9.25 -0.55 2.25
C SER A 107 8.80 -0.22 3.67
N GLY A 108 7.89 -1.02 4.24
CA GLY A 108 7.23 -0.68 5.50
C GLY A 108 6.30 0.54 5.39
N LEU A 109 5.92 0.91 4.16
CA LEU A 109 5.07 2.08 3.93
C LEU A 109 3.62 1.75 4.25
N TRP A 110 3.09 2.41 5.28
CA TRP A 110 1.66 2.47 5.57
C TRP A 110 1.01 3.64 4.83
N THR A 111 -0.09 3.36 4.15
CA THR A 111 -0.91 4.36 3.47
C THR A 111 -2.37 4.06 3.76
N ARG A 112 -3.12 5.06 4.18
CA ARG A 112 -4.55 4.92 4.47
C ARG A 112 -5.38 5.52 3.35
N LEU A 113 -6.36 4.76 2.86
CA LEU A 113 -7.37 5.18 1.91
C LEU A 113 -8.67 5.41 2.66
N ARG A 114 -9.13 6.66 2.74
CA ARG A 114 -10.40 7.02 3.36
C ARG A 114 -11.48 7.23 2.30
N PRO A 115 -12.68 6.67 2.46
CA PRO A 115 -13.77 6.95 1.55
C PRO A 115 -14.10 8.46 1.55
N GLY A 116 -14.17 9.04 0.37
CA GLY A 116 -14.56 10.43 0.12
C GLY A 116 -15.68 10.54 -0.90
N ALA A 117 -16.18 11.73 -1.13
CA ALA A 117 -17.31 11.98 -2.04
C ALA A 117 -17.01 11.61 -3.51
N SER A 118 -15.75 11.69 -3.92
CA SER A 118 -15.30 11.42 -5.31
C SER A 118 -14.41 10.19 -5.45
N GLY A 119 -14.31 9.35 -4.44
CA GLY A 119 -13.43 8.20 -4.36
C GLY A 119 -12.63 8.17 -3.07
N TYR A 120 -11.52 7.45 -3.05
CA TYR A 120 -10.67 7.41 -1.89
C TYR A 120 -9.76 8.63 -1.79
N GLU A 121 -9.67 9.21 -0.59
CA GLU A 121 -8.66 10.18 -0.19
C GLU A 121 -7.47 9.44 0.40
N ILE A 122 -6.25 9.82 -0.02
CA ILE A 122 -5.01 9.15 0.39
C ILE A 122 -4.35 9.91 1.53
N GLU A 123 -4.16 9.22 2.65
CA GLU A 123 -3.32 9.66 3.77
C GLU A 123 -2.01 8.87 3.71
N ALA A 124 -0.96 9.52 3.21
CA ALA A 124 0.37 8.93 3.12
C ALA A 124 1.06 8.91 4.49
N HIS A 125 1.98 7.96 4.69
CA HIS A 125 2.72 7.81 5.95
C HIS A 125 1.83 7.63 7.19
N ALA A 126 0.73 6.90 7.07
CA ALA A 126 0.02 6.45 8.24
C ALA A 126 0.99 5.61 9.12
N LYS A 127 0.94 5.78 10.44
CA LYS A 127 1.84 5.03 11.34
C LYS A 127 1.41 3.58 11.49
N GLU A 128 0.11 3.36 11.48
CA GLU A 128 -0.56 2.09 11.72
C GLU A 128 -2.00 2.15 11.19
N PRO A 129 -2.67 1.03 10.97
CA PRO A 129 -4.07 1.04 10.60
C PRO A 129 -4.92 1.65 11.72
N ALA A 130 -5.92 2.44 11.36
CA ALA A 130 -6.89 2.92 12.33
C ALA A 130 -7.87 1.80 12.71
N ALA A 131 -8.47 1.92 13.89
CA ALA A 131 -9.48 0.96 14.34
C ALA A 131 -10.65 0.87 13.35
N GLY A 132 -10.98 -0.33 12.92
CA GLY A 132 -12.06 -0.61 11.96
C GLY A 132 -11.64 -0.50 10.48
N ASP A 133 -10.40 -0.14 10.18
CA ASP A 133 -9.90 -0.21 8.80
C ASP A 133 -9.75 -1.67 8.35
N VAL A 134 -10.02 -1.92 7.08
CA VAL A 134 -9.59 -3.15 6.42
C VAL A 134 -8.12 -3.00 6.05
N VAL A 135 -7.29 -3.97 6.42
CA VAL A 135 -5.87 -3.95 6.13
C VAL A 135 -5.56 -4.77 4.88
N VAL A 136 -4.93 -4.16 3.91
CA VAL A 136 -4.39 -4.82 2.72
C VAL A 136 -2.88 -4.88 2.84
N VAL A 137 -2.33 -6.10 2.90
CA VAL A 137 -0.89 -6.34 2.99
C VAL A 137 -0.41 -6.89 1.65
N THR A 138 0.55 -6.24 1.04
CA THR A 138 1.08 -6.60 -0.27
C THR A 138 2.49 -6.05 -0.48
N ASN A 139 3.00 -6.14 -1.71
CA ASN A 139 4.30 -5.68 -2.17
C ASN A 139 4.13 -4.68 -3.33
N GLU A 140 5.06 -3.76 -3.50
CA GLU A 140 5.01 -2.73 -4.55
C GLU A 140 4.90 -3.34 -5.95
N THR A 141 5.67 -4.43 -6.23
CA THR A 141 5.67 -5.08 -7.54
C THR A 141 4.36 -5.83 -7.80
N VAL A 142 3.71 -6.35 -6.76
CA VAL A 142 2.36 -6.94 -6.86
C VAL A 142 1.36 -5.88 -7.27
N LEU A 143 1.34 -4.70 -6.62
CA LEU A 143 0.46 -3.60 -7.02
C LEU A 143 0.69 -3.18 -8.48
N ALA A 144 1.97 -3.11 -8.91
CA ALA A 144 2.31 -2.82 -10.29
C ALA A 144 1.76 -3.86 -11.26
N SER A 145 1.86 -5.13 -10.90
CA SER A 145 1.40 -6.23 -11.76
C SER A 145 -0.13 -6.29 -11.88
N LEU A 146 -0.84 -5.88 -10.84
CA LEU A 146 -2.29 -5.69 -10.85
C LEU A 146 -2.69 -4.51 -11.76
N ASP A 147 -2.02 -3.37 -11.64
CA ASP A 147 -2.25 -2.15 -12.42
C ASP A 147 -1.97 -2.37 -13.92
N ASP A 148 -0.92 -3.12 -14.24
CA ASP A 148 -0.53 -3.44 -15.62
C ASP A 148 -1.32 -4.63 -16.23
N GLY A 149 -2.22 -5.25 -15.48
CA GLY A 149 -2.99 -6.43 -15.90
C GLY A 149 -2.18 -7.71 -16.08
N ARG A 150 -0.92 -7.74 -15.64
CA ARG A 150 -0.07 -8.95 -15.67
C ARG A 150 -0.47 -9.98 -14.62
N LEU A 151 -1.16 -9.54 -13.59
CA LEU A 151 -1.68 -10.36 -12.50
C LEU A 151 -3.15 -9.98 -12.29
N THR A 152 -4.04 -10.97 -12.27
CA THR A 152 -5.44 -10.72 -11.90
C THR A 152 -5.61 -10.66 -10.40
N PRO A 153 -6.57 -9.89 -9.86
CA PRO A 153 -6.82 -9.82 -8.43
C PRO A 153 -7.13 -11.17 -7.79
N LEU A 154 -7.94 -11.99 -8.46
CA LEU A 154 -8.26 -13.33 -8.01
C LEU A 154 -6.98 -14.18 -7.86
N ARG A 155 -6.11 -14.14 -8.86
CA ARG A 155 -4.83 -14.86 -8.81
C ARG A 155 -3.90 -14.34 -7.71
N ALA A 156 -3.87 -13.02 -7.49
CA ALA A 156 -3.09 -12.42 -6.41
C ALA A 156 -3.56 -12.88 -5.02
N LEU A 157 -4.87 -12.95 -4.82
CA LEU A 157 -5.47 -13.46 -3.58
C LEU A 157 -5.20 -14.96 -3.40
N ASP A 158 -5.42 -15.78 -4.43
CA ASP A 158 -5.21 -17.24 -4.40
C ASP A 158 -3.75 -17.61 -4.10
N LEU A 159 -2.81 -16.85 -4.64
CA LEU A 159 -1.37 -17.03 -4.40
C LEU A 159 -0.92 -16.43 -3.05
N GLY A 160 -1.78 -15.72 -2.32
CA GLY A 160 -1.40 -15.05 -1.08
C GLY A 160 -0.49 -13.83 -1.27
N LEU A 161 -0.40 -13.28 -2.49
CA LEU A 161 0.38 -12.08 -2.80
C LEU A 161 -0.28 -10.80 -2.29
N VAL A 162 -1.59 -10.86 -2.10
CA VAL A 162 -2.41 -9.84 -1.43
C VAL A 162 -3.14 -10.52 -0.29
N ALA A 163 -2.94 -10.06 0.92
CA ALA A 163 -3.69 -10.50 2.08
C ALA A 163 -4.62 -9.37 2.53
N VAL A 164 -5.89 -9.70 2.73
CA VAL A 164 -6.89 -8.78 3.29
C VAL A 164 -7.21 -9.24 4.70
N ASP A 165 -7.19 -8.32 5.66
CA ASP A 165 -7.41 -8.58 7.06
C ASP A 165 -8.34 -7.52 7.66
N GLY A 166 -9.11 -7.89 8.68
CA GLY A 166 -10.10 -7.02 9.32
C GLY A 166 -11.37 -7.80 9.65
N ASP A 167 -12.42 -7.08 9.99
CA ASP A 167 -13.74 -7.67 10.22
C ASP A 167 -14.27 -8.36 8.95
N GLU A 168 -14.93 -9.51 9.12
CA GLU A 168 -15.28 -10.40 8.00
C GLU A 168 -16.11 -9.72 6.91
N GLY A 169 -17.11 -8.93 7.26
CA GLY A 169 -17.98 -8.23 6.31
C GLY A 169 -17.23 -7.21 5.47
N PRO A 170 -16.59 -6.21 6.10
CA PRO A 170 -15.77 -5.22 5.40
C PRO A 170 -14.62 -5.84 4.59
N ALA A 171 -13.93 -6.85 5.12
CA ALA A 171 -12.83 -7.51 4.41
C ALA A 171 -13.32 -8.22 3.15
N LYS A 172 -14.44 -8.96 3.21
CA LYS A 172 -15.08 -9.58 2.04
C LYS A 172 -15.52 -8.53 1.01
N SER A 173 -16.05 -7.40 1.47
CA SER A 173 -16.43 -6.29 0.58
C SER A 173 -15.22 -5.76 -0.18
N VAL A 174 -14.10 -5.48 0.50
CA VAL A 174 -12.86 -5.03 -0.15
C VAL A 174 -12.33 -6.07 -1.15
N GLN A 175 -12.33 -7.36 -0.81
CA GLN A 175 -11.90 -8.41 -1.74
C GLN A 175 -12.78 -8.47 -3.00
N SER A 176 -14.10 -8.39 -2.84
CA SER A 176 -15.04 -8.43 -3.97
C SER A 176 -14.87 -7.21 -4.89
N GLU A 177 -14.72 -6.03 -4.28
CA GLU A 177 -14.48 -4.79 -5.03
C GLU A 177 -13.11 -4.79 -5.74
N LEU A 178 -12.08 -5.31 -5.09
CA LEU A 178 -10.75 -5.48 -5.69
C LEU A 178 -10.84 -6.30 -6.98
N ILE A 179 -11.51 -7.45 -6.93
CA ILE A 179 -11.71 -8.32 -8.09
C ILE A 179 -12.50 -7.59 -9.18
N ALA A 180 -13.69 -7.07 -8.84
CA ALA A 180 -14.60 -6.49 -9.81
C ALA A 180 -14.00 -5.26 -10.52
N ARG A 181 -13.31 -4.40 -9.80
CA ARG A 181 -12.84 -3.11 -10.33
C ARG A 181 -11.57 -3.23 -11.15
N ILE A 182 -10.62 -4.06 -10.72
CA ILE A 182 -9.39 -4.25 -11.47
C ILE A 182 -9.65 -5.05 -12.74
N ASP A 183 -10.48 -6.11 -12.70
CA ASP A 183 -10.84 -6.86 -13.90
C ASP A 183 -11.56 -5.97 -14.90
N ALA A 184 -12.53 -5.15 -14.48
CA ALA A 184 -13.21 -4.21 -15.36
C ALA A 184 -12.26 -3.16 -15.98
N SER A 185 -11.25 -2.70 -15.24
CA SER A 185 -10.25 -1.77 -15.75
C SER A 185 -9.34 -2.42 -16.79
N ASN A 186 -8.91 -3.67 -16.55
CA ASN A 186 -8.06 -4.42 -17.46
C ASN A 186 -8.81 -4.72 -18.78
N ASP A 187 -10.08 -5.09 -18.72
CA ASP A 187 -10.93 -5.32 -19.89
C ASP A 187 -11.12 -4.04 -20.72
N ALA A 188 -11.36 -2.91 -20.06
CA ALA A 188 -11.46 -1.60 -20.72
C ALA A 188 -10.14 -1.18 -21.37
N GLY A 189 -9.00 -1.49 -20.75
CA GLY A 189 -7.66 -1.28 -21.30
C GLY A 189 -7.43 -2.12 -22.55
N ALA A 190 -7.73 -3.41 -22.50
CA ALA A 190 -7.61 -4.34 -23.61
C ALA A 190 -8.50 -3.93 -24.81
N ALA A 191 -9.73 -3.49 -24.55
CA ALA A 191 -10.64 -3.02 -25.59
C ALA A 191 -10.15 -1.75 -26.31
N ARG A 192 -9.39 -0.86 -25.64
CA ARG A 192 -8.79 0.34 -26.25
C ARG A 192 -7.59 0.03 -27.14
N ILE A 193 -6.88 -1.06 -26.87
CA ILE A 193 -5.67 -1.49 -27.61
C ILE A 193 -6.08 -2.34 -28.82
N ALA A 194 -7.30 -2.90 -28.88
CA ALA A 194 -7.78 -3.70 -29.99
C ALA A 194 -7.81 -2.84 -31.28
N PRO A 195 -7.09 -3.25 -32.36
CA PRO A 195 -6.97 -2.43 -33.55
C PRO A 195 -8.33 -2.26 -34.25
N ALA A 196 -8.63 -1.04 -34.69
CA ALA A 196 -9.89 -0.62 -35.34
C ALA A 196 -10.16 -1.28 -36.70
N TRP A 197 -9.23 -2.10 -37.23
CA TRP A 197 -9.32 -2.71 -38.58
C TRP A 197 -10.11 -4.03 -38.65
N GLY A 198 -10.74 -4.45 -37.52
CA GLY A 198 -11.62 -5.62 -37.47
C GLY A 198 -13.09 -5.38 -37.84
N ARG A 199 -13.53 -4.16 -38.02
CA ARG A 199 -14.90 -3.86 -38.50
C ARG A 199 -14.97 -3.98 -39.99
N ARG A 200 -15.33 -5.17 -40.52
CA ARG A 200 -15.79 -5.28 -41.92
C ARG A 200 -17.02 -4.39 -42.05
N PRO A 201 -17.10 -3.49 -43.06
CA PRO A 201 -18.36 -2.85 -43.40
C PRO A 201 -19.32 -3.96 -43.81
N SER A 202 -20.49 -4.03 -43.14
CA SER A 202 -21.63 -4.82 -43.63
C SER A 202 -22.02 -4.26 -44.98
N GLY A 203 -21.61 -4.97 -46.06
CA GLY A 203 -22.00 -4.64 -47.41
C GLY A 203 -23.50 -4.79 -47.56
N THR A 204 -24.12 -3.76 -48.09
CA THR A 204 -25.47 -3.74 -48.67
C THR A 204 -25.56 -4.61 -49.88
#